data_de2c79eb9621ef027aeb59d9424f2c82
#
_entry.id   de2c79eb9621ef027aeb59d9424f2c82
#
_cell.length_a   1.000
_cell.length_b   1.000
_cell.length_c   1.000
_cell.angle_alpha   90.00
_cell.angle_beta   90.00
_cell.angle_gamma   90.00
#
_symmetry.space_group_name_H-M   'P 1'
#
loop_
_entity.id
_entity.type
_entity.pdbx_description
1 polymer ?
#
loop_
_entity_poly.entity_id
_entity_poly.type
_entity_poly.pdbx_seq_one_letter_code
_entity_poly.pdbx_strand_id
1 'polypeptide(L)'
;MRAMNLTLLTDLYELTMMQGYFKNPTDQIVVFDMFYRRNPCDGGYAIAAGLEQVIEYVRELHFSPDDIEYLKSLDIFDRDFLEYLRGFHFTGDIYAIPEGTVVFPREPLLKVIAPVMEAQLVETAILNIINHQSLIATKAARVVYAAQGDGVMEFGLRRAQAPDAGIYGARAAVIAGCIGTSNVLTGQMFNVPVKGTHAHSWIMSFPDEYTAFKTYANLYPDSCILLVDTYDVLKSGVPNAIRVFKEMKEKYPDFKGYGIRIDSGDLAYLSKKAYKQLEEAGFGDAVISASSDLDEHLIDSLKAQGARINSWGVGTNLITSKDCPAFGGVYKLAAIKNSEDEDFQPKIKLSENSEKVTNPGNKTIYRIYDKENGKIRADLICLADETFDESKDMIIFDPSETWKKTKIEGGTYTLRELLVPVFLKGECVYSSPSVMEIQEVCRKEQETMWDETRRLVNPHEVYVDLSDKLYKIKSDLLEEMGTAALKYQ
;
A
#
# COMPACT_ATOMS: atom_id res chain seq x y z
N MET A 1 11.90 -1.92 19.76
CA MET A 1 13.16 -1.50 19.11
C MET A 1 13.27 -0.01 19.35
N ARG A 2 14.44 0.57 19.67
CA ARG A 2 14.61 2.02 19.48
C ARG A 2 14.33 2.29 18.01
N ALA A 3 13.47 3.25 17.68
CA ALA A 3 13.32 3.72 16.32
C ALA A 3 14.73 4.03 15.79
N MET A 4 15.11 3.40 14.69
CA MET A 4 16.36 3.68 14.04
C MET A 4 16.22 5.08 13.42
N ASN A 5 17.13 5.99 13.74
CA ASN A 5 17.17 7.28 13.06
C ASN A 5 17.43 7.04 11.56
N LEU A 6 16.48 7.38 10.72
CA LEU A 6 16.54 7.19 9.27
C LEU A 6 16.96 8.47 8.51
N THR A 7 17.52 9.46 9.18
CA THR A 7 17.92 10.75 8.56
C THR A 7 18.89 10.56 7.39
N LEU A 8 19.80 9.59 7.49
CA LEU A 8 20.73 9.24 6.40
C LEU A 8 20.14 8.22 5.39
N LEU A 9 18.87 7.83 5.50
CA LEU A 9 18.19 7.07 4.46
C LEU A 9 17.80 8.02 3.31
N THR A 10 18.82 8.53 2.64
CA THR A 10 18.68 9.49 1.55
C THR A 10 19.74 9.23 0.48
N ASP A 11 19.48 9.64 -0.75
CA ASP A 11 20.46 9.58 -1.82
C ASP A 11 21.48 10.72 -1.68
N LEU A 12 22.72 10.50 -2.07
CA LEU A 12 23.79 11.48 -1.93
C LEU A 12 23.48 12.82 -2.60
N TYR A 13 22.77 12.81 -3.72
CA TYR A 13 22.43 14.04 -4.45
C TYR A 13 21.56 14.99 -3.62
N GLU A 14 20.75 14.48 -2.69
CA GLU A 14 19.94 15.30 -1.80
C GLU A 14 20.84 16.21 -0.94
N LEU A 15 21.83 15.62 -0.30
CA LEU A 15 22.77 16.35 0.55
C LEU A 15 23.70 17.30 -0.25
N THR A 16 24.13 16.88 -1.46
CA THR A 16 24.94 17.76 -2.30
C THR A 16 24.15 18.94 -2.84
N MET A 17 22.87 18.74 -3.19
CA MET A 17 21.96 19.84 -3.55
C MET A 17 21.66 20.75 -2.36
N MET A 18 21.43 20.19 -1.16
CA MET A 18 21.26 20.97 0.07
C MET A 18 22.46 21.88 0.33
N GLN A 19 23.70 21.36 0.19
CA GLN A 19 24.90 22.21 0.29
C GLN A 19 24.92 23.31 -0.77
N GLY A 20 24.47 23.01 -1.99
CA GLY A 20 24.32 24.00 -3.05
C GLY A 20 23.35 25.13 -2.69
N TYR A 21 22.19 24.79 -2.15
CA TYR A 21 21.22 25.78 -1.63
C TYR A 21 21.76 26.56 -0.43
N PHE A 22 22.44 25.90 0.48
CA PHE A 22 23.07 26.54 1.64
C PHE A 22 24.13 27.59 1.24
N LYS A 23 24.94 27.32 0.19
CA LYS A 23 25.94 28.25 -0.33
C LYS A 23 25.35 29.38 -1.17
N ASN A 24 24.19 29.19 -1.74
CA ASN A 24 23.43 30.19 -2.47
C ASN A 24 22.09 30.39 -1.77
N PRO A 25 22.09 31.05 -0.61
CA PRO A 25 20.93 31.10 0.26
C PRO A 25 19.72 31.70 -0.47
N THR A 26 18.61 31.03 -0.31
CA THR A 26 17.32 31.40 -0.90
C THR A 26 16.25 31.10 0.14
N ASP A 27 15.34 32.06 0.34
CA ASP A 27 14.18 31.89 1.22
C ASP A 27 13.03 31.14 0.52
N GLN A 28 13.37 30.32 -0.48
CA GLN A 28 12.41 29.60 -1.28
C GLN A 28 11.62 28.58 -0.46
N ILE A 29 10.31 28.74 -0.50
CA ILE A 29 9.34 27.74 -0.10
C ILE A 29 8.89 27.02 -1.38
N VAL A 30 8.93 25.70 -1.37
CA VAL A 30 8.65 24.88 -2.54
C VAL A 30 7.49 23.94 -2.27
N VAL A 31 6.82 23.52 -3.34
CA VAL A 31 5.80 22.48 -3.32
C VAL A 31 6.33 21.27 -4.11
N PHE A 32 6.42 20.15 -3.44
CA PHE A 32 6.65 18.85 -4.09
C PHE A 32 5.44 17.96 -3.96
N ASP A 33 5.15 17.21 -5.03
CA ASP A 33 4.14 16.16 -5.01
C ASP A 33 4.78 14.79 -5.18
N MET A 34 4.36 13.85 -4.33
CA MET A 34 4.57 12.43 -4.56
C MET A 34 3.36 11.85 -5.28
N PHE A 35 3.57 11.14 -6.39
CA PHE A 35 2.54 10.43 -7.15
C PHE A 35 3.14 9.23 -7.88
N TYR A 36 2.29 8.36 -8.43
CA TYR A 36 2.72 7.26 -9.29
C TYR A 36 2.05 7.36 -10.69
N ARG A 37 2.58 6.63 -11.69
CA ARG A 37 2.17 6.84 -13.09
C ARG A 37 1.27 5.74 -13.64
N ARG A 38 1.40 4.51 -13.16
CA ARG A 38 0.66 3.34 -13.63
C ARG A 38 0.31 2.46 -12.45
N ASN A 39 -0.88 1.88 -12.46
CA ASN A 39 -1.26 0.92 -11.45
C ASN A 39 -0.35 -0.31 -11.47
N PRO A 40 0.08 -0.83 -10.30
CA PRO A 40 0.83 -2.08 -10.24
C PRO A 40 -0.03 -3.26 -10.74
N CYS A 41 0.63 -4.30 -11.22
CA CYS A 41 0.01 -5.55 -11.69
C CYS A 41 -1.06 -5.36 -12.77
N ASP A 42 -0.94 -4.35 -13.63
CA ASP A 42 -1.94 -3.95 -14.62
C ASP A 42 -3.36 -3.84 -14.03
N GLY A 43 -3.46 -3.45 -12.76
CA GLY A 43 -4.70 -3.31 -12.02
C GLY A 43 -5.44 -2.01 -12.32
N GLY A 44 -6.69 -1.89 -11.85
CA GLY A 44 -7.51 -0.68 -12.03
C GLY A 44 -7.26 0.38 -10.94
N TYR A 45 -6.54 0.08 -9.87
CA TYR A 45 -6.34 0.94 -8.71
C TYR A 45 -5.11 0.53 -7.90
N ALA A 46 -4.75 1.37 -6.93
CA ALA A 46 -3.82 1.02 -5.86
C ALA A 46 -4.41 1.38 -4.49
N ILE A 47 -3.76 0.92 -3.42
CA ILE A 47 -4.10 1.23 -2.02
C ILE A 47 -2.97 2.08 -1.44
N ALA A 48 -3.31 3.26 -0.91
CA ALA A 48 -2.35 4.10 -0.21
C ALA A 48 -1.98 3.48 1.14
N ALA A 49 -0.69 3.31 1.40
CA ALA A 49 -0.17 2.80 2.67
C ALA A 49 1.25 3.32 2.95
N GLY A 50 1.65 3.37 4.23
CA GLY A 50 2.97 3.81 4.66
C GLY A 50 3.00 5.19 5.34
N LEU A 51 1.88 5.89 5.44
CA LEU A 51 1.84 7.24 6.02
C LEU A 51 2.28 7.26 7.49
N GLU A 52 1.91 6.26 8.31
CA GLU A 52 2.33 6.18 9.70
C GLU A 52 3.86 6.15 9.83
N GLN A 53 4.54 5.34 9.00
CA GLN A 53 6.01 5.29 9.00
C GLN A 53 6.65 6.58 8.48
N VAL A 54 6.02 7.28 7.52
CA VAL A 54 6.46 8.63 7.09
C VAL A 54 6.35 9.61 8.24
N ILE A 55 5.26 9.57 9.03
CA ILE A 55 5.08 10.44 10.20
C ILE A 55 6.17 10.17 11.25
N GLU A 56 6.47 8.90 11.53
CA GLU A 56 7.57 8.53 12.44
C GLU A 56 8.90 9.05 11.94
N TYR A 57 9.22 8.86 10.64
CA TYR A 57 10.43 9.35 10.02
C TYR A 57 10.60 10.87 10.16
N VAL A 58 9.56 11.65 9.83
CA VAL A 58 9.63 13.12 9.87
C VAL A 58 9.74 13.64 11.31
N ARG A 59 9.08 13.00 12.28
CA ARG A 59 9.20 13.36 13.71
C ARG A 59 10.60 13.13 14.26
N GLU A 60 11.27 12.08 13.82
CA GLU A 60 12.62 11.69 14.27
C GLU A 60 13.73 12.30 13.40
N LEU A 61 13.40 13.14 12.42
CA LEU A 61 14.35 13.68 11.46
C LEU A 61 15.32 14.67 12.12
N HIS A 62 16.55 14.23 12.35
CA HIS A 62 17.64 15.04 12.89
C HIS A 62 19.00 14.37 12.60
N PHE A 63 20.03 15.16 12.34
CA PHE A 63 21.38 14.65 12.19
C PHE A 63 22.05 14.45 13.55
N SER A 64 22.31 13.21 13.91
CA SER A 64 23.06 12.87 15.13
C SER A 64 24.54 13.29 15.03
N PRO A 65 25.27 13.40 16.15
CA PRO A 65 26.72 13.63 16.11
C PRO A 65 27.47 12.61 15.25
N ASP A 66 27.05 11.33 15.29
CA ASP A 66 27.68 10.25 14.52
C ASP A 66 27.41 10.43 13.01
N ASP A 67 26.20 10.87 12.63
CA ASP A 67 25.87 11.21 11.24
C ASP A 67 26.76 12.32 10.70
N ILE A 68 26.94 13.38 11.48
CA ILE A 68 27.80 14.51 11.10
C ILE A 68 29.28 14.08 10.95
N GLU A 69 29.83 13.27 11.86
CA GLU A 69 31.21 12.76 11.73
C GLU A 69 31.33 11.83 10.51
N TYR A 70 30.33 11.03 10.21
CA TYR A 70 30.30 10.22 8.98
C TYR A 70 30.31 11.11 7.73
N LEU A 71 29.40 12.09 7.63
CA LEU A 71 29.34 13.01 6.49
C LEU A 71 30.64 13.79 6.31
N LYS A 72 31.26 14.21 7.41
CA LYS A 72 32.59 14.86 7.39
C LYS A 72 33.68 13.93 6.83
N SER A 73 33.62 12.64 7.13
CA SER A 73 34.59 11.66 6.64
C SER A 73 34.55 11.45 5.13
N LEU A 74 33.44 11.84 4.45
CA LEU A 74 33.31 11.78 2.99
C LEU A 74 34.14 12.85 2.27
N ASP A 75 34.61 13.89 2.98
CA ASP A 75 35.47 15.00 2.46
C ASP A 75 34.88 15.75 1.24
N ILE A 76 33.53 15.81 1.16
CA ILE A 76 32.78 16.49 0.09
C ILE A 76 31.87 17.60 0.61
N PHE A 77 31.73 17.71 1.93
CA PHE A 77 30.87 18.70 2.57
C PHE A 77 31.69 19.74 3.36
N ASP A 78 31.31 21.00 3.20
CA ASP A 78 31.95 22.11 3.91
C ASP A 78 31.60 22.10 5.41
N ARG A 79 32.54 22.57 6.22
CA ARG A 79 32.40 22.64 7.66
C ARG A 79 31.14 23.41 8.09
N ASP A 80 30.86 24.54 7.45
CA ASP A 80 29.72 25.40 7.82
C ASP A 80 28.41 24.75 7.49
N PHE A 81 28.31 23.98 6.39
CA PHE A 81 27.14 23.19 6.06
C PHE A 81 26.94 22.05 7.06
N LEU A 82 27.99 21.34 7.45
CA LEU A 82 27.93 20.31 8.49
C LEU A 82 27.46 20.87 9.84
N GLU A 83 27.88 22.09 10.19
CA GLU A 83 27.41 22.76 11.41
C GLU A 83 25.91 23.16 11.31
N TYR A 84 25.44 23.60 10.13
CA TYR A 84 24.03 23.86 9.86
C TYR A 84 23.19 22.57 10.07
N LEU A 85 23.63 21.43 9.57
CA LEU A 85 22.92 20.16 9.72
C LEU A 85 22.70 19.73 11.18
N ARG A 86 23.56 20.17 12.13
CA ARG A 86 23.38 19.86 13.57
C ARG A 86 22.09 20.41 14.16
N GLY A 87 21.61 21.52 13.62
CA GLY A 87 20.35 22.15 14.05
C GLY A 87 19.16 21.84 13.16
N PHE A 88 19.36 20.94 12.18
CA PHE A 88 18.32 20.64 11.19
C PHE A 88 17.12 19.92 11.80
N HIS A 89 15.93 20.39 11.47
CA HIS A 89 14.64 19.74 11.74
C HIS A 89 13.63 20.17 10.66
N PHE A 90 12.58 19.42 10.48
CA PHE A 90 11.55 19.72 9.52
C PHE A 90 10.59 20.79 10.09
N THR A 91 10.35 21.86 9.31
CA THR A 91 9.48 23.01 9.72
C THR A 91 8.31 23.23 8.76
N GLY A 92 8.23 22.43 7.69
CA GLY A 92 7.24 22.59 6.63
C GLY A 92 5.88 21.98 6.94
N ASP A 93 5.02 22.01 5.92
CA ASP A 93 3.71 21.36 5.92
C ASP A 93 3.76 20.06 5.08
N ILE A 94 3.03 19.05 5.52
CA ILE A 94 2.78 17.83 4.74
C ILE A 94 1.28 17.58 4.71
N TYR A 95 0.77 17.35 3.50
CA TYR A 95 -0.58 16.86 3.26
C TYR A 95 -0.50 15.49 2.61
N ALA A 96 -1.36 14.55 2.98
CA ALA A 96 -1.34 13.22 2.41
C ALA A 96 -2.73 12.61 2.30
N ILE A 97 -2.88 11.65 1.40
CA ILE A 97 -4.04 10.78 1.33
C ILE A 97 -3.94 9.77 2.49
N PRO A 98 -4.99 9.61 3.33
CA PRO A 98 -4.98 8.65 4.42
C PRO A 98 -4.78 7.21 3.95
N GLU A 99 -4.13 6.40 4.80
CA GLU A 99 -3.91 4.98 4.52
C GLU A 99 -5.25 4.22 4.36
N GLY A 100 -5.23 3.20 3.53
CA GLY A 100 -6.42 2.41 3.18
C GLY A 100 -7.29 3.02 2.08
N THR A 101 -7.02 4.27 1.68
CA THR A 101 -7.74 4.91 0.57
C THR A 101 -7.34 4.27 -0.76
N VAL A 102 -8.33 4.00 -1.61
CA VAL A 102 -8.11 3.64 -3.02
C VAL A 102 -7.58 4.86 -3.75
N VAL A 103 -6.56 4.67 -4.58
CA VAL A 103 -5.90 5.76 -5.32
C VAL A 103 -5.66 5.35 -6.77
N PHE A 104 -5.51 6.36 -7.64
CA PHE A 104 -5.33 6.17 -9.07
C PHE A 104 -4.05 6.87 -9.57
N PRO A 105 -3.54 6.52 -10.77
CA PRO A 105 -2.34 7.13 -11.31
C PRO A 105 -2.43 8.66 -11.44
N ARG A 106 -1.29 9.34 -11.18
CA ARG A 106 -1.10 10.81 -11.26
C ARG A 106 -1.72 11.64 -10.14
N GLU A 107 -2.44 11.03 -9.21
CA GLU A 107 -2.91 11.70 -8.01
C GLU A 107 -1.75 12.06 -7.09
N PRO A 108 -1.72 13.27 -6.51
CA PRO A 108 -0.77 13.59 -5.44
C PRO A 108 -1.11 12.77 -4.19
N LEU A 109 -0.36 11.69 -3.93
CA LEU A 109 -0.55 10.87 -2.73
C LEU A 109 -0.07 11.59 -1.47
N LEU A 110 0.96 12.41 -1.63
CA LEU A 110 1.54 13.22 -0.57
C LEU A 110 2.11 14.51 -1.18
N LYS A 111 1.89 15.62 -0.51
CA LYS A 111 2.39 16.95 -0.88
C LYS A 111 3.21 17.51 0.27
N VAL A 112 4.40 18.02 -0.04
CA VAL A 112 5.27 18.73 0.91
C VAL A 112 5.35 20.18 0.51
N ILE A 113 5.13 21.09 1.47
CA ILE A 113 5.31 22.54 1.33
C ILE A 113 6.31 22.97 2.39
N ALA A 114 7.55 23.27 2.02
CA ALA A 114 8.62 23.52 2.98
C ALA A 114 9.75 24.37 2.37
N PRO A 115 10.68 24.90 3.18
CA PRO A 115 11.96 25.38 2.69
C PRO A 115 12.64 24.34 1.79
N VAL A 116 13.27 24.78 0.70
CA VAL A 116 13.75 23.90 -0.37
C VAL A 116 14.67 22.79 0.13
N MET A 117 15.53 23.04 1.11
CA MET A 117 16.43 22.02 1.67
C MET A 117 15.68 20.93 2.44
N GLU A 118 14.65 21.32 3.18
CA GLU A 118 13.82 20.38 3.93
C GLU A 118 12.96 19.50 3.00
N ALA A 119 12.29 20.14 2.04
CA ALA A 119 11.47 19.45 1.05
C ALA A 119 12.29 18.48 0.19
N GLN A 120 13.55 18.81 -0.09
CA GLN A 120 14.45 17.97 -0.88
C GLN A 120 14.92 16.74 -0.08
N LEU A 121 15.34 16.92 1.17
CA LEU A 121 15.90 15.82 1.98
C LEU A 121 14.96 14.66 2.18
N VAL A 122 13.65 14.92 2.29
CA VAL A 122 12.66 13.89 2.62
C VAL A 122 12.24 13.01 1.42
N GLU A 123 12.65 13.34 0.19
CA GLU A 123 12.25 12.65 -1.05
C GLU A 123 12.47 11.14 -0.96
N THR A 124 13.72 10.71 -0.75
CA THR A 124 14.10 9.29 -0.86
C THR A 124 13.40 8.44 0.20
N ALA A 125 13.35 8.87 1.45
CA ALA A 125 12.70 8.11 2.52
C ALA A 125 11.19 8.00 2.31
N ILE A 126 10.51 9.09 1.95
CA ILE A 126 9.07 9.09 1.64
C ILE A 126 8.78 8.12 0.50
N LEU A 127 9.55 8.20 -0.60
CA LEU A 127 9.38 7.30 -1.74
C LEU A 127 9.58 5.84 -1.37
N ASN A 128 10.65 5.53 -0.63
CA ASN A 128 10.96 4.17 -0.21
C ASN A 128 9.81 3.56 0.62
N ILE A 129 9.33 4.30 1.61
CA ILE A 129 8.28 3.87 2.54
C ILE A 129 6.93 3.67 1.82
N ILE A 130 6.47 4.70 1.11
CA ILE A 130 5.15 4.67 0.45
C ILE A 130 5.13 3.68 -0.71
N ASN A 131 6.20 3.62 -1.53
CA ASN A 131 6.30 2.66 -2.63
C ASN A 131 6.16 1.23 -2.16
N HIS A 132 6.90 0.85 -1.11
CA HIS A 132 6.89 -0.52 -0.59
C HIS A 132 5.50 -0.88 -0.02
N GLN A 133 4.99 -0.07 0.92
CA GLN A 133 3.74 -0.43 1.60
C GLN A 133 2.52 -0.33 0.68
N SER A 134 2.45 0.67 -0.20
CA SER A 134 1.36 0.77 -1.18
C SER A 134 1.37 -0.37 -2.20
N LEU A 135 2.56 -0.80 -2.64
CA LEU A 135 2.70 -1.96 -3.52
C LEU A 135 2.16 -3.23 -2.87
N ILE A 136 2.60 -3.53 -1.64
CA ILE A 136 2.19 -4.75 -0.95
C ILE A 136 0.70 -4.70 -0.55
N ALA A 137 0.19 -3.54 -0.12
CA ALA A 137 -1.23 -3.36 0.14
C ALA A 137 -2.07 -3.62 -1.12
N THR A 138 -1.64 -3.08 -2.27
CA THR A 138 -2.32 -3.28 -3.56
C THR A 138 -2.31 -4.75 -3.97
N LYS A 139 -1.16 -5.43 -3.86
CA LYS A 139 -1.04 -6.87 -4.13
C LYS A 139 -1.95 -7.69 -3.22
N ALA A 140 -1.96 -7.39 -1.92
CA ALA A 140 -2.82 -8.05 -0.96
C ALA A 140 -4.31 -7.85 -1.25
N ALA A 141 -4.75 -6.62 -1.62
CA ALA A 141 -6.13 -6.33 -2.00
C ALA A 141 -6.60 -7.20 -3.18
N ARG A 142 -5.74 -7.40 -4.18
CA ARG A 142 -6.02 -8.29 -5.34
C ARG A 142 -6.17 -9.75 -4.92
N VAL A 143 -5.29 -10.23 -4.03
CA VAL A 143 -5.37 -11.60 -3.47
C VAL A 143 -6.65 -11.78 -2.65
N VAL A 144 -6.99 -10.81 -1.81
CA VAL A 144 -8.24 -10.82 -1.01
C VAL A 144 -9.47 -10.79 -1.91
N TYR A 145 -9.46 -10.00 -2.97
CA TYR A 145 -10.54 -9.97 -3.97
C TYR A 145 -10.73 -11.33 -4.65
N ALA A 146 -9.63 -11.98 -5.08
CA ALA A 146 -9.68 -13.31 -5.69
C ALA A 146 -10.23 -14.39 -4.74
N ALA A 147 -10.03 -14.22 -3.44
CA ALA A 147 -10.53 -15.15 -2.42
C ALA A 147 -12.05 -15.10 -2.22
N GLN A 148 -12.76 -14.10 -2.76
CA GLN A 148 -14.23 -14.01 -2.80
C GLN A 148 -14.89 -14.19 -1.42
N GLY A 149 -14.34 -13.54 -0.40
CA GLY A 149 -14.84 -13.57 0.98
C GLY A 149 -14.21 -14.61 1.89
N ASP A 150 -13.39 -15.51 1.38
CA ASP A 150 -12.59 -16.42 2.22
C ASP A 150 -11.46 -15.66 2.92
N GLY A 151 -11.01 -16.18 4.07
CA GLY A 151 -9.91 -15.60 4.83
C GLY A 151 -8.55 -15.76 4.15
N VAL A 152 -7.84 -14.64 3.95
CA VAL A 152 -6.45 -14.63 3.47
C VAL A 152 -5.51 -14.31 4.62
N MET A 153 -4.47 -15.12 4.80
CA MET A 153 -3.41 -14.94 5.79
C MET A 153 -2.09 -14.62 5.09
N GLU A 154 -1.37 -13.63 5.59
CA GLU A 154 -0.02 -13.29 5.12
C GLU A 154 1.01 -14.26 5.74
N PHE A 155 1.71 -15.04 4.92
CA PHE A 155 2.69 -16.06 5.33
C PHE A 155 4.08 -15.87 4.70
N GLY A 156 4.41 -14.64 4.33
CA GLY A 156 5.59 -14.34 3.51
C GLY A 156 6.84 -13.94 4.27
N LEU A 157 6.84 -13.77 5.60
CA LEU A 157 7.97 -13.22 6.37
C LEU A 157 9.34 -13.78 5.95
N ARG A 158 9.49 -15.09 5.85
CA ARG A 158 10.77 -15.76 5.50
C ARG A 158 11.19 -15.57 4.03
N ARG A 159 10.36 -14.93 3.21
CA ARG A 159 10.57 -14.66 1.77
C ARG A 159 10.72 -13.17 1.46
N ALA A 160 10.44 -12.30 2.43
CA ALA A 160 10.61 -10.86 2.28
C ALA A 160 12.09 -10.49 2.08
N GLN A 161 12.35 -9.38 1.40
CA GLN A 161 13.71 -8.94 1.02
C GLN A 161 14.53 -8.35 2.19
N ALA A 162 13.98 -8.23 3.36
CA ALA A 162 14.66 -7.83 4.60
C ALA A 162 13.70 -7.92 5.77
N PRO A 163 14.16 -7.82 7.03
CA PRO A 163 13.28 -7.77 8.20
C PRO A 163 12.21 -6.68 8.09
N ASP A 164 12.59 -5.46 7.70
CA ASP A 164 11.66 -4.34 7.57
C ASP A 164 10.63 -4.57 6.47
N ALA A 165 11.04 -5.11 5.32
CA ALA A 165 10.10 -5.52 4.27
C ALA A 165 9.09 -6.57 4.76
N GLY A 166 9.52 -7.49 5.63
CA GLY A 166 8.63 -8.48 6.26
C GLY A 166 7.68 -7.87 7.28
N ILE A 167 8.13 -6.86 8.05
CA ILE A 167 7.34 -6.21 9.10
C ILE A 167 6.28 -5.29 8.46
N TYR A 168 6.73 -4.31 7.67
CA TYR A 168 5.85 -3.31 7.07
C TYR A 168 5.02 -3.88 5.90
N GLY A 169 5.54 -4.90 5.18
CA GLY A 169 4.77 -5.63 4.19
C GLY A 169 3.61 -6.41 4.80
N ALA A 170 3.83 -7.08 5.94
CA ALA A 170 2.74 -7.75 6.66
C ALA A 170 1.70 -6.75 7.20
N ARG A 171 2.14 -5.58 7.72
CA ARG A 171 1.25 -4.47 8.08
C ARG A 171 0.37 -4.04 6.89
N ALA A 172 1.00 -3.78 5.76
CA ALA A 172 0.32 -3.36 4.53
C ALA A 172 -0.69 -4.42 4.02
N ALA A 173 -0.33 -5.71 4.12
CA ALA A 173 -1.22 -6.80 3.74
C ALA A 173 -2.47 -6.86 4.65
N VAL A 174 -2.31 -6.62 5.97
CA VAL A 174 -3.44 -6.54 6.90
C VAL A 174 -4.33 -5.34 6.58
N ILE A 175 -3.77 -4.15 6.32
CA ILE A 175 -4.53 -2.97 5.87
C ILE A 175 -5.43 -3.32 4.69
N ALA A 176 -4.93 -4.08 3.74
CA ALA A 176 -5.64 -4.41 2.50
C ALA A 176 -6.63 -5.59 2.61
N GLY A 177 -6.83 -6.15 3.81
CA GLY A 177 -7.87 -7.15 4.07
C GLY A 177 -7.38 -8.54 4.44
N CYS A 178 -6.07 -8.79 4.57
CA CYS A 178 -5.60 -10.04 5.16
C CYS A 178 -6.07 -10.13 6.62
N ILE A 179 -6.60 -11.31 7.01
CA ILE A 179 -7.16 -11.54 8.35
C ILE A 179 -6.10 -11.69 9.45
N GLY A 180 -4.83 -11.61 9.09
CA GLY A 180 -3.68 -11.69 9.99
C GLY A 180 -2.41 -12.09 9.27
N THR A 181 -1.31 -12.13 10.03
CA THR A 181 0.03 -12.48 9.55
C THR A 181 0.66 -13.55 10.42
N SER A 182 1.62 -14.31 9.88
CA SER A 182 2.47 -15.19 10.69
C SER A 182 3.62 -14.44 11.38
N ASN A 183 3.81 -13.17 11.11
CA ASN A 183 4.87 -12.34 11.67
C ASN A 183 4.52 -11.89 13.10
N VAL A 184 5.08 -12.57 14.09
CA VAL A 184 4.83 -12.29 15.51
C VAL A 184 5.24 -10.87 15.90
N LEU A 185 6.35 -10.36 15.33
CA LEU A 185 6.83 -9.00 15.60
C LEU A 185 5.87 -7.94 15.03
N THR A 186 5.34 -8.13 13.83
CA THR A 186 4.29 -7.27 13.26
C THR A 186 3.04 -7.28 14.14
N GLY A 187 2.66 -8.47 14.65
CA GLY A 187 1.55 -8.60 15.59
C GLY A 187 1.75 -7.77 16.86
N GLN A 188 2.97 -7.78 17.41
CA GLN A 188 3.34 -7.00 18.58
C GLN A 188 3.38 -5.49 18.31
N MET A 189 4.01 -5.09 17.21
CA MET A 189 4.21 -3.66 16.90
C MET A 189 2.90 -2.94 16.55
N PHE A 190 2.01 -3.59 15.79
CA PHE A 190 0.82 -2.95 15.22
C PHE A 190 -0.49 -3.50 15.79
N ASN A 191 -0.41 -4.37 16.79
CA ASN A 191 -1.59 -5.01 17.43
C ASN A 191 -2.53 -5.67 16.39
N VAL A 192 -1.96 -6.40 15.44
CA VAL A 192 -2.70 -7.14 14.40
C VAL A 192 -2.76 -8.63 14.73
N PRO A 193 -3.79 -9.36 14.24
CA PRO A 193 -3.92 -10.79 14.52
C PRO A 193 -2.74 -11.60 14.01
N VAL A 194 -2.17 -12.45 14.87
CA VAL A 194 -1.14 -13.42 14.50
C VAL A 194 -1.82 -14.76 14.22
N LYS A 195 -1.56 -15.32 13.04
CA LYS A 195 -2.13 -16.58 12.55
C LYS A 195 -1.04 -17.51 12.09
N GLY A 196 -1.28 -18.81 12.22
CA GLY A 196 -0.33 -19.82 11.76
C GLY A 196 -0.77 -21.22 12.17
N THR A 197 -0.03 -22.21 11.67
CA THR A 197 -0.20 -23.62 11.98
C THR A 197 1.16 -24.23 12.28
N HIS A 198 1.31 -25.55 12.15
CA HIS A 198 2.61 -26.21 12.26
C HIS A 198 3.24 -26.50 10.90
N ALA A 199 4.50 -26.90 10.88
CA ALA A 199 5.24 -27.27 9.66
C ALA A 199 5.35 -28.80 9.54
N HIS A 200 5.79 -29.29 8.35
CA HIS A 200 6.05 -30.71 8.11
C HIS A 200 7.06 -31.32 9.12
N SER A 201 8.07 -30.53 9.54
CA SER A 201 9.04 -30.97 10.56
C SER A 201 8.41 -31.37 11.89
N TRP A 202 7.27 -30.76 12.27
CA TRP A 202 6.49 -31.18 13.43
C TRP A 202 5.99 -32.61 13.26
N ILE A 203 5.38 -32.93 12.12
CA ILE A 203 4.89 -34.28 11.83
C ILE A 203 6.02 -35.28 11.86
N MET A 204 7.13 -34.95 11.18
CA MET A 204 8.31 -35.82 11.04
C MET A 204 9.05 -36.07 12.36
N SER A 205 8.85 -35.22 13.38
CA SER A 205 9.47 -35.37 14.70
C SER A 205 8.75 -36.37 15.64
N PHE A 206 7.58 -36.89 15.23
CA PHE A 206 6.81 -37.87 15.98
C PHE A 206 6.92 -39.27 15.37
N PRO A 207 6.62 -40.34 16.15
CA PRO A 207 6.65 -41.70 15.64
C PRO A 207 5.72 -41.97 14.44
N ASP A 208 4.58 -41.25 14.42
CA ASP A 208 3.60 -41.33 13.35
C ASP A 208 2.78 -40.00 13.27
N GLU A 209 2.12 -39.79 12.14
CA GLU A 209 1.33 -38.60 11.83
C GLU A 209 0.13 -38.41 12.77
N TYR A 210 -0.55 -39.51 13.14
CA TYR A 210 -1.66 -39.47 14.08
C TYR A 210 -1.23 -38.92 15.45
N THR A 211 -0.10 -39.38 15.97
CA THR A 211 0.46 -38.95 17.26
C THR A 211 0.80 -37.46 17.22
N ALA A 212 1.40 -37.00 16.10
CA ALA A 212 1.69 -35.57 15.91
C ALA A 212 0.42 -34.72 15.90
N PHE A 213 -0.60 -35.14 15.16
CA PHE A 213 -1.90 -34.44 15.08
C PHE A 213 -2.63 -34.39 16.42
N LYS A 214 -2.70 -35.54 17.11
CA LYS A 214 -3.33 -35.64 18.43
C LYS A 214 -2.64 -34.72 19.48
N THR A 215 -1.31 -34.68 19.45
CA THR A 215 -0.53 -33.83 20.34
C THR A 215 -0.84 -32.35 20.06
N TYR A 216 -0.85 -31.95 18.78
CA TYR A 216 -1.18 -30.58 18.40
C TYR A 216 -2.60 -30.17 18.79
N ALA A 217 -3.58 -31.04 18.52
CA ALA A 217 -4.99 -30.82 18.86
C ALA A 217 -5.23 -30.68 20.37
N ASN A 218 -4.51 -31.45 21.20
CA ASN A 218 -4.60 -31.31 22.66
C ASN A 218 -4.01 -30.01 23.18
N LEU A 219 -2.98 -29.45 22.51
CA LEU A 219 -2.34 -28.17 22.88
C LEU A 219 -3.18 -26.97 22.43
N TYR A 220 -3.81 -27.08 21.27
CA TYR A 220 -4.52 -25.97 20.61
C TYR A 220 -5.92 -26.38 20.14
N PRO A 221 -6.84 -26.73 21.06
CA PRO A 221 -8.16 -27.26 20.72
C PRO A 221 -9.03 -26.26 19.92
N ASP A 222 -8.87 -24.94 20.17
CA ASP A 222 -9.66 -23.89 19.54
C ASP A 222 -9.03 -23.35 18.22
N SER A 223 -7.88 -23.89 17.81
CA SER A 223 -7.13 -23.48 16.61
C SER A 223 -6.37 -24.68 16.00
N CYS A 224 -7.09 -25.77 15.76
CA CYS A 224 -6.51 -27.03 15.33
C CYS A 224 -6.55 -27.20 13.82
N ILE A 225 -5.62 -26.58 13.09
CA ILE A 225 -5.45 -26.78 11.65
C ILE A 225 -4.28 -27.73 11.41
N LEU A 226 -4.57 -28.91 10.86
CA LEU A 226 -3.62 -30.01 10.68
C LEU A 226 -3.08 -30.05 9.26
N LEU A 227 -1.75 -30.05 9.12
CA LEU A 227 -1.05 -30.13 7.82
C LEU A 227 -1.02 -31.59 7.36
N VAL A 228 -1.79 -31.90 6.30
CA VAL A 228 -2.13 -33.30 5.94
C VAL A 228 -1.35 -33.86 4.75
N ASP A 229 -0.43 -33.09 4.19
CA ASP A 229 0.32 -33.47 2.98
C ASP A 229 1.80 -33.85 3.24
N THR A 230 2.13 -34.22 4.49
CA THR A 230 3.50 -34.69 4.80
C THR A 230 3.83 -36.00 4.10
N TYR A 231 2.88 -36.91 3.99
CA TYR A 231 3.06 -38.23 3.35
C TYR A 231 2.05 -38.46 2.21
N ASP A 232 0.77 -38.66 2.51
CA ASP A 232 -0.31 -38.82 1.52
C ASP A 232 -1.58 -38.20 2.05
N VAL A 233 -2.04 -37.13 1.37
CA VAL A 233 -3.22 -36.36 1.78
C VAL A 233 -4.43 -37.25 2.00
N LEU A 234 -4.76 -38.12 1.04
CA LEU A 234 -6.05 -38.85 1.00
C LEU A 234 -6.01 -40.20 1.71
N LYS A 235 -4.83 -40.85 1.81
CA LYS A 235 -4.70 -42.18 2.42
C LYS A 235 -4.20 -42.13 3.85
N SER A 236 -3.52 -41.07 4.26
CA SER A 236 -2.93 -40.91 5.60
C SER A 236 -3.42 -39.63 6.28
N GLY A 237 -3.13 -38.45 5.73
CA GLY A 237 -3.33 -37.16 6.38
C GLY A 237 -4.79 -36.90 6.78
N VAL A 238 -5.71 -36.91 5.81
CA VAL A 238 -7.14 -36.65 6.09
C VAL A 238 -7.76 -37.74 6.97
N PRO A 239 -7.51 -39.05 6.75
CA PRO A 239 -7.99 -40.11 7.67
C PRO A 239 -7.51 -39.94 9.12
N ASN A 240 -6.23 -39.58 9.34
CA ASN A 240 -5.66 -39.36 10.67
C ASN A 240 -6.27 -38.06 11.31
N ALA A 241 -6.45 -37.00 10.52
CA ALA A 241 -7.12 -35.79 10.98
C ALA A 241 -8.58 -36.08 11.45
N ILE A 242 -9.34 -36.81 10.65
CA ILE A 242 -10.70 -37.23 11.00
C ILE A 242 -10.72 -38.03 12.30
N ARG A 243 -9.77 -38.95 12.48
CA ARG A 243 -9.65 -39.71 13.71
C ARG A 243 -9.44 -38.80 14.92
N VAL A 244 -8.54 -37.84 14.81
CA VAL A 244 -8.26 -36.83 15.87
C VAL A 244 -9.49 -35.98 16.13
N PHE A 245 -10.17 -35.48 15.10
CA PHE A 245 -11.36 -34.66 15.27
C PHE A 245 -12.50 -35.39 15.99
N LYS A 246 -12.68 -36.70 15.75
CA LYS A 246 -13.66 -37.53 16.48
C LYS A 246 -13.32 -37.55 17.97
N GLU A 247 -12.06 -37.85 18.32
CA GLU A 247 -11.61 -37.88 19.72
C GLU A 247 -11.71 -36.52 20.40
N MET A 248 -11.41 -35.43 19.67
CA MET A 248 -11.54 -34.07 20.18
C MET A 248 -12.99 -33.69 20.45
N LYS A 249 -13.92 -34.09 19.56
CA LYS A 249 -15.35 -33.80 19.72
C LYS A 249 -15.98 -34.56 20.90
N GLU A 250 -15.48 -35.77 21.18
CA GLU A 250 -15.87 -36.52 22.40
C GLU A 250 -15.36 -35.84 23.68
N LYS A 251 -14.13 -35.33 23.65
CA LYS A 251 -13.50 -34.68 24.80
C LYS A 251 -13.98 -33.21 25.02
N TYR A 252 -14.26 -32.50 23.95
CA TYR A 252 -14.68 -31.10 23.90
C TYR A 252 -15.94 -30.96 23.04
N PRO A 253 -17.16 -31.04 23.59
CA PRO A 253 -18.41 -30.99 22.81
C PRO A 253 -18.55 -29.74 21.93
N ASP A 254 -18.00 -28.61 22.38
CA ASP A 254 -17.99 -27.32 21.67
C ASP A 254 -16.73 -27.09 20.81
N PHE A 255 -16.00 -28.16 20.49
CA PHE A 255 -14.78 -28.11 19.66
C PHE A 255 -15.03 -27.36 18.35
N LYS A 256 -14.33 -26.25 18.17
CA LYS A 256 -14.43 -25.32 17.03
C LYS A 256 -13.03 -24.94 16.55
N GLY A 257 -12.96 -24.25 15.38
CA GLY A 257 -11.70 -23.73 14.86
C GLY A 257 -10.75 -24.83 14.40
N TYR A 258 -11.29 -25.93 13.87
CA TYR A 258 -10.51 -27.09 13.39
C TYR A 258 -10.56 -27.20 11.86
N GLY A 259 -9.59 -27.86 11.29
CA GLY A 259 -9.51 -28.06 9.85
C GLY A 259 -8.19 -28.70 9.41
N ILE A 260 -7.99 -28.68 8.12
CA ILE A 260 -6.81 -29.22 7.47
C ILE A 260 -6.10 -28.16 6.63
N ARG A 261 -4.80 -28.32 6.41
CA ARG A 261 -4.01 -27.51 5.47
C ARG A 261 -3.35 -28.42 4.43
N ILE A 262 -3.45 -28.00 3.16
CA ILE A 262 -2.80 -28.64 2.01
C ILE A 262 -1.80 -27.64 1.45
N ASP A 263 -0.51 -28.02 1.39
CA ASP A 263 0.60 -27.13 0.99
C ASP A 263 1.22 -27.54 -0.36
N SER A 264 0.77 -28.66 -0.95
CA SER A 264 1.35 -29.22 -2.17
C SER A 264 0.37 -30.03 -2.99
N GLY A 265 0.75 -30.35 -4.25
CA GLY A 265 -0.02 -31.16 -5.17
C GLY A 265 -1.13 -30.39 -5.91
N ASP A 266 -2.04 -31.12 -6.54
CA ASP A 266 -3.22 -30.52 -7.21
C ASP A 266 -4.26 -30.09 -6.17
N LEU A 267 -4.21 -28.80 -5.80
CA LEU A 267 -5.06 -28.22 -4.74
C LEU A 267 -6.55 -28.35 -5.06
N ALA A 268 -6.97 -28.21 -6.32
CA ALA A 268 -8.37 -28.34 -6.70
C ALA A 268 -8.88 -29.78 -6.55
N TYR A 269 -8.11 -30.75 -7.00
CA TYR A 269 -8.44 -32.16 -6.87
C TYR A 269 -8.41 -32.62 -5.41
N LEU A 270 -7.33 -32.31 -4.71
CA LEU A 270 -7.11 -32.76 -3.33
C LEU A 270 -8.15 -32.15 -2.37
N SER A 271 -8.45 -30.87 -2.49
CA SER A 271 -9.44 -30.22 -1.62
C SER A 271 -10.85 -30.80 -1.81
N LYS A 272 -11.25 -31.07 -3.05
CA LYS A 272 -12.55 -31.72 -3.32
C LYS A 272 -12.65 -33.12 -2.73
N LYS A 273 -11.59 -33.91 -2.83
CA LYS A 273 -11.55 -35.26 -2.26
C LYS A 273 -11.46 -35.27 -0.75
N ALA A 274 -10.64 -34.36 -0.17
CA ALA A 274 -10.53 -34.19 1.28
C ALA A 274 -11.88 -33.71 1.88
N TYR A 275 -12.55 -32.72 1.25
CA TYR A 275 -13.86 -32.28 1.67
C TYR A 275 -14.87 -33.43 1.73
N LYS A 276 -14.91 -34.29 0.70
CA LYS A 276 -15.82 -35.44 0.67
C LYS A 276 -15.56 -36.39 1.85
N GLN A 277 -14.30 -36.71 2.16
CA GLN A 277 -13.95 -37.55 3.30
C GLN A 277 -14.35 -36.93 4.64
N LEU A 278 -14.13 -35.60 4.79
CA LEU A 278 -14.53 -34.85 5.99
C LEU A 278 -16.05 -34.83 6.14
N GLU A 279 -16.78 -34.55 5.07
CA GLU A 279 -18.25 -34.51 5.06
C GLU A 279 -18.88 -35.88 5.40
N GLU A 280 -18.39 -36.94 4.78
CA GLU A 280 -18.81 -38.33 5.07
C GLU A 280 -18.55 -38.75 6.53
N ALA A 281 -17.52 -38.14 7.16
CA ALA A 281 -17.17 -38.38 8.57
C ALA A 281 -17.94 -37.45 9.55
N GLY A 282 -18.76 -36.52 9.06
CA GLY A 282 -19.54 -35.55 9.85
C GLY A 282 -18.79 -34.27 10.22
N PHE A 283 -17.73 -33.90 9.45
CA PHE A 283 -16.90 -32.70 9.61
C PHE A 283 -16.90 -31.82 8.36
N GLY A 284 -18.06 -31.68 7.68
CA GLY A 284 -18.20 -30.85 6.50
C GLY A 284 -18.03 -29.34 6.75
N ASP A 285 -18.02 -28.92 8.01
CA ASP A 285 -17.77 -27.57 8.48
C ASP A 285 -16.27 -27.27 8.78
N ALA A 286 -15.40 -28.27 8.64
CA ALA A 286 -13.96 -28.11 8.84
C ALA A 286 -13.37 -27.09 7.87
N VAL A 287 -12.42 -26.27 8.35
CA VAL A 287 -11.66 -25.37 7.49
C VAL A 287 -10.74 -26.19 6.59
N ILE A 288 -10.74 -25.89 5.29
CA ILE A 288 -9.74 -26.38 4.35
C ILE A 288 -8.89 -25.21 3.92
N SER A 289 -7.68 -25.15 4.48
CA SER A 289 -6.69 -24.13 4.16
C SER A 289 -5.75 -24.60 3.08
N ALA A 290 -5.43 -23.74 2.11
CA ALA A 290 -4.37 -23.98 1.14
C ALA A 290 -3.23 -23.00 1.32
N SER A 291 -2.02 -23.49 1.08
CA SER A 291 -0.80 -22.67 0.95
C SER A 291 0.02 -23.23 -0.23
N SER A 292 1.19 -22.71 -0.53
CA SER A 292 2.02 -23.03 -1.70
C SER A 292 1.85 -22.04 -2.86
N ASP A 293 2.85 -21.25 -3.13
CA ASP A 293 3.04 -20.32 -4.27
C ASP A 293 1.75 -19.66 -4.83
N LEU A 294 0.78 -19.43 -3.94
CA LEU A 294 -0.51 -18.81 -4.25
C LEU A 294 -0.34 -17.34 -4.64
N ASP A 295 -1.17 -16.92 -5.59
CA ASP A 295 -1.38 -15.53 -5.98
C ASP A 295 -2.86 -15.32 -6.35
N GLU A 296 -3.25 -14.11 -6.72
CA GLU A 296 -4.63 -13.78 -7.10
C GLU A 296 -5.13 -14.57 -8.31
N HIS A 297 -4.27 -14.88 -9.27
CA HIS A 297 -4.65 -15.60 -10.49
C HIS A 297 -4.87 -17.09 -10.21
N LEU A 298 -3.99 -17.68 -9.41
CA LEU A 298 -4.14 -19.09 -9.02
C LEU A 298 -5.36 -19.28 -8.12
N ILE A 299 -5.60 -18.37 -7.18
CA ILE A 299 -6.79 -18.42 -6.30
C ILE A 299 -8.07 -18.32 -7.13
N ASP A 300 -8.16 -17.35 -8.04
CA ASP A 300 -9.31 -17.19 -8.94
C ASP A 300 -9.54 -18.45 -9.78
N SER A 301 -8.48 -19.01 -10.36
CA SER A 301 -8.54 -20.28 -11.11
C SER A 301 -9.01 -21.45 -10.25
N LEU A 302 -8.50 -21.60 -9.02
CA LEU A 302 -8.93 -22.67 -8.10
C LEU A 302 -10.41 -22.54 -7.72
N LYS A 303 -10.89 -21.31 -7.49
CA LYS A 303 -12.32 -21.03 -7.27
C LYS A 303 -13.15 -21.42 -8.49
N ALA A 304 -12.75 -21.04 -9.70
CA ALA A 304 -13.44 -21.41 -10.93
C ALA A 304 -13.48 -22.94 -11.16
N GLN A 305 -12.45 -23.67 -10.74
CA GLN A 305 -12.38 -25.13 -10.77
C GLN A 305 -13.25 -25.81 -9.69
N GLY A 306 -13.89 -25.04 -8.80
CA GLY A 306 -14.71 -25.54 -7.70
C GLY A 306 -13.90 -26.21 -6.57
N ALA A 307 -12.67 -25.73 -6.34
CA ALA A 307 -11.86 -26.14 -5.18
C ALA A 307 -12.64 -25.89 -3.88
N ARG A 308 -12.53 -26.80 -2.92
CA ARG A 308 -13.19 -26.74 -1.61
C ARG A 308 -12.25 -26.15 -0.57
N ILE A 309 -11.73 -24.95 -0.86
CA ILE A 309 -10.82 -24.21 -0.03
C ILE A 309 -11.54 -22.95 0.45
N ASN A 310 -11.46 -22.65 1.74
CA ASN A 310 -12.09 -21.50 2.38
C ASN A 310 -11.12 -20.69 3.26
N SER A 311 -9.83 -20.99 3.17
CA SER A 311 -8.76 -20.27 3.87
C SER A 311 -7.46 -20.34 3.05
N TRP A 312 -6.78 -19.21 2.91
CA TRP A 312 -5.64 -19.05 2.01
C TRP A 312 -4.43 -18.51 2.76
N GLY A 313 -3.33 -19.27 2.76
CA GLY A 313 -2.04 -18.83 3.30
C GLY A 313 -1.13 -18.39 2.17
N VAL A 314 -0.98 -17.08 1.94
CA VAL A 314 -0.23 -16.54 0.82
C VAL A 314 1.11 -15.99 1.28
N GLY A 315 2.19 -16.46 0.68
CA GLY A 315 3.57 -16.16 1.10
C GLY A 315 4.32 -15.31 0.09
N THR A 316 5.22 -15.98 -0.67
CA THR A 316 6.21 -15.36 -1.55
C THR A 316 5.60 -14.34 -2.51
N ASN A 317 4.57 -14.72 -3.26
CA ASN A 317 4.01 -13.89 -4.32
C ASN A 317 3.36 -12.61 -3.78
N LEU A 318 2.83 -12.64 -2.54
CA LEU A 318 2.27 -11.48 -1.89
C LEU A 318 3.36 -10.55 -1.34
N ILE A 319 4.23 -11.07 -0.43
CA ILE A 319 5.17 -10.22 0.32
C ILE A 319 6.27 -9.62 -0.57
N THR A 320 6.54 -10.20 -1.73
CA THR A 320 7.52 -9.70 -2.70
C THR A 320 6.88 -8.99 -3.87
N SER A 321 5.54 -9.02 -3.99
CA SER A 321 4.83 -8.60 -5.21
C SER A 321 5.54 -9.13 -6.46
N LYS A 322 5.74 -10.45 -6.53
CA LYS A 322 6.69 -11.14 -7.41
C LYS A 322 6.57 -10.78 -8.89
N ASP A 323 5.37 -10.59 -9.38
CA ASP A 323 5.03 -10.27 -10.77
C ASP A 323 5.11 -8.76 -11.08
N CYS A 324 5.10 -7.92 -10.04
CA CYS A 324 5.17 -6.48 -10.16
C CYS A 324 6.00 -5.90 -9.00
N PRO A 325 7.34 -5.90 -9.09
CA PRO A 325 8.22 -5.62 -7.94
C PRO A 325 8.37 -4.15 -7.58
N ALA A 326 7.75 -3.22 -8.33
CA ALA A 326 7.91 -1.79 -8.15
C ALA A 326 6.59 -1.03 -8.25
N PHE A 327 6.34 -0.12 -7.32
CA PHE A 327 5.18 0.79 -7.36
C PHE A 327 5.38 1.94 -8.34
N GLY A 328 6.63 2.40 -8.48
CA GLY A 328 7.00 3.44 -9.45
C GLY A 328 6.57 4.85 -9.05
N GLY A 329 6.44 5.12 -7.77
CA GLY A 329 6.21 6.46 -7.23
C GLY A 329 7.38 7.40 -7.55
N VAL A 330 7.06 8.67 -7.71
CA VAL A 330 7.99 9.77 -7.98
C VAL A 330 7.65 10.98 -7.13
N TYR A 331 8.66 11.80 -6.87
CA TYR A 331 8.54 13.03 -6.08
C TYR A 331 9.02 14.20 -6.95
N LYS A 332 8.16 15.20 -7.21
CA LYS A 332 8.46 16.21 -8.22
C LYS A 332 8.08 17.60 -7.78
N LEU A 333 9.00 18.55 -8.02
CA LEU A 333 8.76 19.97 -7.82
C LEU A 333 7.59 20.45 -8.68
N ALA A 334 6.62 21.10 -8.04
CA ALA A 334 5.39 21.57 -8.66
C ALA A 334 5.21 23.09 -8.61
N ALA A 335 5.74 23.75 -7.58
CA ALA A 335 5.69 25.21 -7.46
C ALA A 335 6.80 25.73 -6.55
N ILE A 336 7.11 27.04 -6.68
CA ILE A 336 8.09 27.77 -5.87
C ILE A 336 7.50 29.13 -5.52
N LYS A 337 7.78 29.65 -4.30
CA LYS A 337 7.68 31.07 -3.97
C LYS A 337 8.99 31.54 -3.30
N ASN A 338 9.39 32.79 -3.53
CA ASN A 338 10.67 33.29 -3.02
C ASN A 338 10.55 34.01 -1.67
N SER A 339 9.33 34.29 -1.23
CA SER A 339 9.01 34.81 0.09
C SER A 339 7.63 34.33 0.57
N GLU A 340 7.33 34.51 1.86
CA GLU A 340 6.01 34.14 2.39
C GLU A 340 4.86 34.96 1.79
N ASP A 341 5.15 36.19 1.39
CA ASP A 341 4.15 37.17 0.87
C ASP A 341 3.88 36.97 -0.65
N GLU A 342 4.65 36.11 -1.34
CA GLU A 342 4.46 35.84 -2.78
C GLU A 342 3.53 34.67 -3.04
N ASP A 343 2.83 34.73 -4.19
CA ASP A 343 2.08 33.60 -4.71
C ASP A 343 3.02 32.51 -5.25
N PHE A 344 2.57 31.26 -5.17
CA PHE A 344 3.29 30.15 -5.73
C PHE A 344 3.39 30.24 -7.26
N GLN A 345 4.60 30.31 -7.79
CA GLN A 345 4.88 30.19 -9.21
C GLN A 345 4.90 28.71 -9.62
N PRO A 346 4.01 28.27 -10.51
CA PRO A 346 3.95 26.89 -10.93
C PRO A 346 5.21 26.49 -11.69
N LYS A 347 5.66 25.26 -11.49
CA LYS A 347 6.83 24.67 -12.17
C LYS A 347 6.42 23.37 -12.85
N ILE A 348 6.97 23.16 -14.04
CA ILE A 348 6.70 21.95 -14.84
C ILE A 348 8.03 21.38 -15.35
N LYS A 349 8.13 20.06 -15.32
CA LYS A 349 9.23 19.34 -15.97
C LYS A 349 8.78 18.89 -17.36
N LEU A 350 9.49 19.32 -18.39
CA LEU A 350 9.33 18.77 -19.73
C LEU A 350 10.00 17.39 -19.85
N SER A 351 9.48 16.57 -20.73
CA SER A 351 10.05 15.27 -21.08
C SER A 351 9.66 14.89 -22.51
N GLU A 352 10.54 14.20 -23.22
CA GLU A 352 10.23 13.58 -24.52
C GLU A 352 9.06 12.57 -24.43
N ASN A 353 8.92 11.92 -23.25
CA ASN A 353 7.78 11.07 -22.95
C ASN A 353 6.68 11.92 -22.27
N SER A 354 5.55 12.08 -22.93
CA SER A 354 4.39 12.85 -22.42
C SER A 354 3.88 12.37 -21.07
N GLU A 355 3.96 11.07 -20.78
CA GLU A 355 3.58 10.50 -19.47
C GLU A 355 4.46 11.00 -18.30
N LYS A 356 5.65 11.52 -18.59
CA LYS A 356 6.57 12.07 -17.61
C LYS A 356 6.40 13.57 -17.36
N VAL A 357 5.53 14.22 -18.11
CA VAL A 357 5.17 15.63 -17.90
C VAL A 357 4.34 15.73 -16.62
N THR A 358 4.75 16.66 -15.74
CA THR A 358 4.13 16.80 -14.40
C THR A 358 2.94 17.76 -14.42
N ASN A 359 2.10 17.73 -13.40
CA ASN A 359 1.08 18.74 -13.18
C ASN A 359 1.66 19.85 -12.29
N PRO A 360 1.67 21.12 -12.73
CA PRO A 360 2.26 22.23 -11.98
C PRO A 360 1.33 22.77 -10.87
N GLY A 361 1.88 23.62 -9.99
CA GLY A 361 1.11 24.39 -9.00
C GLY A 361 0.96 23.70 -7.63
N ASN A 362 0.50 24.47 -6.65
CA ASN A 362 0.07 23.94 -5.36
C ASN A 362 -1.34 23.35 -5.51
N LYS A 363 -1.47 22.03 -5.43
CA LYS A 363 -2.68 21.29 -5.82
C LYS A 363 -3.35 20.62 -4.63
N THR A 364 -4.64 20.35 -4.80
CA THR A 364 -5.40 19.37 -4.05
C THR A 364 -6.16 18.44 -4.99
N ILE A 365 -6.89 17.49 -4.44
CA ILE A 365 -7.66 16.49 -5.20
C ILE A 365 -9.00 16.25 -4.55
N TYR A 366 -10.06 16.28 -5.35
CA TYR A 366 -11.42 15.93 -4.96
C TYR A 366 -11.86 14.64 -5.64
N ARG A 367 -12.32 13.70 -4.86
CA ARG A 367 -13.03 12.50 -5.36
C ARG A 367 -14.50 12.81 -5.52
N ILE A 368 -15.03 12.46 -6.67
CA ILE A 368 -16.41 12.67 -7.07
C ILE A 368 -17.16 11.35 -6.92
N TYR A 369 -18.16 11.34 -6.05
CA TYR A 369 -19.02 10.17 -5.84
C TYR A 369 -20.40 10.39 -6.46
N ASP A 370 -20.96 9.33 -6.98
CA ASP A 370 -22.38 9.28 -7.32
C ASP A 370 -23.22 9.34 -6.03
N LYS A 371 -24.14 10.29 -5.95
CA LYS A 371 -24.94 10.53 -4.74
C LYS A 371 -25.98 9.44 -4.50
N GLU A 372 -26.43 8.74 -5.53
CA GLU A 372 -27.45 7.71 -5.44
C GLU A 372 -26.89 6.41 -4.87
N ASN A 373 -25.71 5.99 -5.32
CA ASN A 373 -25.15 4.68 -4.99
C ASN A 373 -23.80 4.74 -4.27
N GLY A 374 -23.20 5.92 -4.07
CA GLY A 374 -21.92 6.12 -3.38
C GLY A 374 -20.69 5.63 -4.17
N LYS A 375 -20.84 5.32 -5.45
CA LYS A 375 -19.74 4.84 -6.29
C LYS A 375 -18.87 5.99 -6.81
N ILE A 376 -17.57 5.71 -6.98
CA ILE A 376 -16.61 6.66 -7.56
C ILE A 376 -16.98 6.91 -9.02
N ARG A 377 -17.10 8.19 -9.42
CA ARG A 377 -17.25 8.61 -10.81
C ARG A 377 -15.93 9.00 -11.43
N ALA A 378 -15.14 9.83 -10.72
CA ALA A 378 -13.85 10.35 -11.18
C ALA A 378 -13.12 11.01 -10.00
N ASP A 379 -11.85 11.35 -10.21
CA ASP A 379 -11.08 12.22 -9.34
C ASP A 379 -10.66 13.49 -10.10
N LEU A 380 -10.72 14.64 -9.43
CA LEU A 380 -10.42 15.95 -9.99
C LEU A 380 -9.23 16.57 -9.27
N ILE A 381 -8.10 16.71 -9.96
CA ILE A 381 -6.95 17.46 -9.47
C ILE A 381 -7.14 18.93 -9.81
N CYS A 382 -7.03 19.80 -8.81
CA CYS A 382 -7.23 21.24 -8.94
C CYS A 382 -6.19 22.02 -8.13
N LEU A 383 -6.15 23.34 -8.26
CA LEU A 383 -5.35 24.17 -7.36
C LEU A 383 -5.97 24.17 -5.95
N ALA A 384 -5.13 24.31 -4.92
CA ALA A 384 -5.55 24.26 -3.52
C ALA A 384 -6.50 25.41 -3.11
N ASP A 385 -6.58 26.46 -3.89
CA ASP A 385 -7.50 27.59 -3.69
C ASP A 385 -8.83 27.44 -4.43
N GLU A 386 -9.02 26.39 -5.24
CA GLU A 386 -10.27 26.13 -5.94
C GLU A 386 -11.29 25.45 -5.01
N THR A 387 -12.53 25.91 -5.12
CA THR A 387 -13.69 25.34 -4.42
C THR A 387 -14.81 25.03 -5.39
N PHE A 388 -15.54 23.95 -5.13
CA PHE A 388 -16.61 23.49 -6.01
C PHE A 388 -17.94 23.43 -5.27
N ASP A 389 -19.02 23.80 -5.96
CA ASP A 389 -20.40 23.79 -5.45
C ASP A 389 -21.13 22.56 -6.02
N GLU A 390 -21.43 21.58 -5.17
CA GLU A 390 -22.09 20.34 -5.56
C GLU A 390 -23.49 20.53 -6.18
N SER A 391 -24.11 21.70 -6.00
CA SER A 391 -25.41 22.04 -6.60
C SER A 391 -25.32 22.45 -8.08
N LYS A 392 -24.10 22.68 -8.59
CA LYS A 392 -23.84 23.12 -9.97
C LYS A 392 -23.35 21.99 -10.86
N ASP A 393 -23.63 22.12 -12.15
CA ASP A 393 -23.05 21.23 -13.15
C ASP A 393 -21.53 21.35 -13.17
N MET A 394 -20.85 20.21 -13.28
CA MET A 394 -19.40 20.12 -13.44
C MET A 394 -19.07 19.46 -14.78
N ILE A 395 -18.07 19.98 -15.50
CA ILE A 395 -17.53 19.34 -16.70
C ILE A 395 -16.12 18.89 -16.36
N ILE A 396 -15.88 17.62 -16.49
CA ILE A 396 -14.55 17.01 -16.39
C ILE A 396 -14.09 16.51 -17.77
N PHE A 397 -12.79 16.42 -17.97
CA PHE A 397 -12.24 15.97 -19.25
C PHE A 397 -10.85 15.37 -19.07
N ASP A 398 -10.52 14.39 -19.89
CA ASP A 398 -9.18 13.82 -19.97
C ASP A 398 -8.17 14.88 -20.43
N PRO A 399 -7.15 15.21 -19.61
CA PRO A 399 -6.18 16.24 -20.00
C PRO A 399 -5.29 15.83 -21.19
N SER A 400 -5.24 14.54 -21.54
CA SER A 400 -4.51 14.03 -22.71
C SER A 400 -5.39 13.99 -23.97
N GLU A 401 -6.72 13.86 -23.79
CA GLU A 401 -7.71 13.72 -24.83
C GLU A 401 -8.90 14.66 -24.58
N THR A 402 -8.66 15.96 -24.66
CA THR A 402 -9.58 17.04 -24.23
C THR A 402 -10.96 17.05 -24.90
N TRP A 403 -11.15 16.27 -25.95
CA TRP A 403 -12.43 16.03 -26.58
C TRP A 403 -13.31 15.02 -25.81
N LYS A 404 -12.71 14.17 -24.96
CA LYS A 404 -13.44 13.29 -24.04
C LYS A 404 -13.89 14.09 -22.84
N LYS A 405 -15.13 14.56 -22.87
CA LYS A 405 -15.74 15.36 -21.80
C LYS A 405 -16.92 14.64 -21.18
N THR A 406 -17.02 14.71 -19.88
CA THR A 406 -18.19 14.21 -19.12
C THR A 406 -18.82 15.36 -18.37
N LYS A 407 -20.11 15.55 -18.57
CA LYS A 407 -20.93 16.48 -17.77
C LYS A 407 -21.51 15.72 -16.59
N ILE A 408 -21.26 16.21 -15.38
CA ILE A 408 -21.85 15.72 -14.14
C ILE A 408 -22.90 16.75 -13.70
N GLU A 409 -24.15 16.34 -13.60
CA GLU A 409 -25.26 17.23 -13.25
C GLU A 409 -25.20 17.64 -11.78
N GLY A 410 -25.47 18.92 -11.49
CA GLY A 410 -25.51 19.46 -10.12
C GLY A 410 -26.54 18.72 -9.25
N GLY A 411 -26.17 18.50 -7.99
CA GLY A 411 -27.01 17.79 -7.04
C GLY A 411 -27.00 16.27 -7.16
N THR A 412 -26.35 15.67 -8.21
CA THR A 412 -26.25 14.22 -8.41
C THR A 412 -24.95 13.61 -7.90
N TYR A 413 -24.05 14.42 -7.36
CA TYR A 413 -22.76 13.98 -6.87
C TYR A 413 -22.43 14.62 -5.51
N THR A 414 -21.43 14.05 -4.83
CA THR A 414 -20.78 14.60 -3.65
C THR A 414 -19.28 14.61 -3.85
N LEU A 415 -18.60 15.50 -3.13
CA LEU A 415 -17.15 15.70 -3.19
C LEU A 415 -16.50 15.33 -1.87
N ARG A 416 -15.31 14.71 -1.93
CA ARG A 416 -14.42 14.53 -0.79
C ARG A 416 -13.02 14.96 -1.17
N GLU A 417 -12.47 15.91 -0.46
CA GLU A 417 -11.05 16.23 -0.56
C GLU A 417 -10.24 15.05 0.02
N LEU A 418 -9.24 14.58 -0.74
CA LEU A 418 -8.46 13.42 -0.36
C LEU A 418 -7.21 13.78 0.44
N LEU A 419 -6.59 14.93 0.18
CA LEU A 419 -5.40 15.38 0.91
C LEU A 419 -5.81 15.99 2.26
N VAL A 420 -5.36 15.40 3.34
CA VAL A 420 -5.56 15.90 4.70
C VAL A 420 -4.24 16.46 5.27
N PRO A 421 -4.28 17.48 6.16
CA PRO A 421 -3.07 17.98 6.81
C PRO A 421 -2.48 16.91 7.73
N VAL A 422 -1.17 16.68 7.61
CA VAL A 422 -0.40 15.73 8.43
C VAL A 422 0.60 16.45 9.31
N PHE A 423 1.37 17.37 8.74
CA PHE A 423 2.21 18.31 9.46
C PHE A 423 1.82 19.74 9.05
N LEU A 424 1.78 20.64 10.00
CA LEU A 424 1.62 22.09 9.78
C LEU A 424 2.71 22.80 10.56
N LYS A 425 3.55 23.57 9.87
CA LYS A 425 4.70 24.30 10.44
C LYS A 425 5.59 23.39 11.29
N GLY A 426 5.88 22.18 10.79
CA GLY A 426 6.70 21.19 11.47
C GLY A 426 5.99 20.40 12.57
N GLU A 427 4.80 20.79 12.99
CA GLU A 427 4.04 20.09 14.03
C GLU A 427 3.10 19.04 13.43
N CYS A 428 3.16 17.80 13.94
CA CYS A 428 2.26 16.75 13.50
C CYS A 428 0.85 16.97 14.04
N VAL A 429 -0.10 17.17 13.14
CA VAL A 429 -1.53 17.41 13.45
C VAL A 429 -2.42 16.21 13.16
N TYR A 430 -1.87 15.15 12.55
CA TYR A 430 -2.58 13.93 12.19
C TYR A 430 -2.43 12.85 13.27
N SER A 431 -3.53 12.23 13.64
CA SER A 431 -3.54 11.04 14.50
C SER A 431 -3.76 9.81 13.65
N SER A 432 -2.73 8.97 13.53
CA SER A 432 -2.83 7.71 12.79
C SER A 432 -3.84 6.77 13.45
N PRO A 433 -4.85 6.27 12.71
CA PRO A 433 -5.71 5.21 13.21
C PRO A 433 -4.93 3.90 13.40
N SER A 434 -5.49 2.97 14.18
CA SER A 434 -4.94 1.61 14.26
C SER A 434 -5.01 0.89 12.91
N VAL A 435 -4.15 -0.11 12.69
CA VAL A 435 -4.14 -0.90 11.45
C VAL A 435 -5.50 -1.55 11.17
N MET A 436 -6.22 -1.98 12.21
CA MET A 436 -7.55 -2.57 12.06
C MET A 436 -8.62 -1.55 11.65
N GLU A 437 -8.52 -0.30 12.13
CA GLU A 437 -9.38 0.80 11.68
C GLU A 437 -9.07 1.17 10.24
N ILE A 438 -7.80 1.21 9.85
CA ILE A 438 -7.37 1.43 8.45
C ILE A 438 -7.86 0.30 7.54
N GLN A 439 -7.83 -0.96 8.00
CA GLN A 439 -8.39 -2.08 7.26
C GLN A 439 -9.89 -1.88 6.97
N GLU A 440 -10.65 -1.43 7.96
CA GLU A 440 -12.08 -1.15 7.76
C GLU A 440 -12.32 0.03 6.80
N VAL A 441 -11.49 1.07 6.86
CA VAL A 441 -11.48 2.15 5.86
C VAL A 441 -11.22 1.58 4.47
N CYS A 442 -10.19 0.76 4.32
CA CYS A 442 -9.81 0.15 3.05
C CYS A 442 -10.93 -0.72 2.47
N ARG A 443 -11.62 -1.50 3.31
CA ARG A 443 -12.78 -2.28 2.91
C ARG A 443 -13.89 -1.38 2.34
N LYS A 444 -14.25 -0.31 3.04
CA LYS A 444 -15.27 0.66 2.60
C LYS A 444 -14.86 1.37 1.31
N GLU A 445 -13.61 1.80 1.20
CA GLU A 445 -13.07 2.42 -0.01
C GLU A 445 -13.19 1.48 -1.22
N GLN A 446 -12.84 0.21 -1.06
CA GLN A 446 -13.00 -0.79 -2.12
C GLN A 446 -14.45 -1.01 -2.54
N GLU A 447 -15.41 -0.84 -1.62
CA GLU A 447 -16.84 -0.92 -1.92
C GLU A 447 -17.36 0.28 -2.72
N THR A 448 -16.66 1.42 -2.72
CA THR A 448 -17.03 2.57 -3.56
C THR A 448 -16.63 2.40 -5.02
N MET A 449 -15.74 1.48 -5.34
CA MET A 449 -15.38 1.17 -6.73
C MET A 449 -16.46 0.35 -7.44
N TRP A 450 -16.54 0.52 -8.74
CA TRP A 450 -17.31 -0.36 -9.62
C TRP A 450 -16.61 -1.72 -9.74
N ASP A 451 -17.38 -2.79 -9.96
CA ASP A 451 -16.84 -4.13 -10.11
C ASP A 451 -15.87 -4.23 -11.31
N GLU A 452 -16.15 -3.46 -12.36
CA GLU A 452 -15.31 -3.35 -13.55
C GLU A 452 -13.91 -2.81 -13.24
N THR A 453 -13.77 -1.91 -12.28
CA THR A 453 -12.47 -1.38 -11.83
C THR A 453 -11.70 -2.39 -10.98
N ARG A 454 -12.41 -3.24 -10.23
CA ARG A 454 -11.83 -4.22 -9.32
C ARG A 454 -11.34 -5.50 -10.01
N ARG A 455 -11.73 -5.74 -11.26
CA ARG A 455 -11.34 -6.94 -12.02
C ARG A 455 -9.84 -7.16 -12.01
N LEU A 456 -9.41 -8.42 -11.94
CA LEU A 456 -8.00 -8.81 -12.00
C LEU A 456 -7.41 -8.66 -13.41
N VAL A 457 -8.24 -8.82 -14.44
CA VAL A 457 -7.84 -8.78 -15.85
C VAL A 457 -8.66 -7.74 -16.57
N ASN A 458 -7.99 -6.89 -17.33
CA ASN A 458 -8.60 -5.81 -18.12
C ASN A 458 -9.57 -4.95 -17.29
N PRO A 459 -9.13 -4.36 -16.17
CA PRO A 459 -9.97 -3.50 -15.36
C PRO A 459 -10.34 -2.21 -16.11
N HIS A 460 -11.49 -1.63 -15.73
CA HIS A 460 -11.85 -0.30 -16.18
C HIS A 460 -11.00 0.75 -15.44
N GLU A 461 -10.49 1.74 -16.17
CA GLU A 461 -9.75 2.85 -15.58
C GLU A 461 -10.71 3.92 -15.06
N VAL A 462 -10.42 4.45 -13.87
CA VAL A 462 -11.12 5.61 -13.31
C VAL A 462 -10.49 6.88 -13.87
N TYR A 463 -11.31 7.84 -14.26
CA TYR A 463 -10.84 9.13 -14.77
C TYR A 463 -10.19 9.95 -13.64
N VAL A 464 -8.98 10.44 -13.92
CA VAL A 464 -8.26 11.41 -13.08
C VAL A 464 -8.02 12.66 -13.93
N ASP A 465 -8.90 13.61 -13.75
CA ASP A 465 -9.00 14.79 -14.59
C ASP A 465 -8.38 16.03 -13.92
N LEU A 466 -8.17 17.10 -14.68
CA LEU A 466 -7.69 18.37 -14.18
C LEU A 466 -8.84 19.41 -14.20
N SER A 467 -8.84 20.33 -13.24
CA SER A 467 -9.71 21.52 -13.33
C SER A 467 -9.33 22.37 -14.54
N ASP A 468 -10.28 23.12 -15.07
CA ASP A 468 -10.03 24.05 -16.21
C ASP A 468 -8.90 25.03 -15.89
N LYS A 469 -8.83 25.55 -14.64
CA LYS A 469 -7.79 26.49 -14.20
C LYS A 469 -6.42 25.83 -14.21
N LEU A 470 -6.29 24.64 -13.63
CA LEU A 470 -5.03 23.89 -13.59
C LEU A 470 -4.59 23.45 -14.98
N TYR A 471 -5.53 22.95 -15.80
CA TYR A 471 -5.23 22.57 -17.19
C TYR A 471 -4.72 23.76 -18.00
N LYS A 472 -5.34 24.94 -17.87
CA LYS A 472 -4.88 26.15 -18.55
C LYS A 472 -3.46 26.54 -18.15
N ILE A 473 -3.15 26.57 -16.85
CA ILE A 473 -1.78 26.84 -16.37
C ILE A 473 -0.77 25.85 -16.94
N LYS A 474 -1.11 24.57 -16.97
CA LYS A 474 -0.26 23.53 -17.54
C LYS A 474 -0.02 23.76 -19.04
N SER A 475 -1.06 24.08 -19.77
CA SER A 475 -0.98 24.32 -21.23
C SER A 475 -0.15 25.57 -21.56
N ASP A 476 -0.38 26.67 -20.83
CA ASP A 476 0.37 27.92 -20.99
C ASP A 476 1.87 27.71 -20.72
N LEU A 477 2.24 26.97 -19.66
CA LEU A 477 3.63 26.64 -19.37
C LEU A 477 4.27 25.74 -20.42
N LEU A 478 3.53 24.80 -20.96
CA LEU A 478 4.05 23.93 -22.04
C LEU A 478 4.32 24.71 -23.32
N GLU A 479 3.45 25.67 -23.68
CA GLU A 479 3.61 26.54 -24.83
C GLU A 479 4.81 27.50 -24.66
N GLU A 480 4.92 28.13 -23.49
CA GLU A 480 6.04 29.03 -23.15
C GLU A 480 7.39 28.31 -23.24
N MET A 481 7.51 27.12 -22.61
CA MET A 481 8.75 26.34 -22.61
C MET A 481 9.07 25.73 -23.97
N GLY A 482 8.06 25.31 -24.75
CA GLY A 482 8.23 24.87 -26.13
C GLY A 482 8.80 25.99 -27.01
N THR A 483 8.30 27.20 -26.84
CA THR A 483 8.79 28.40 -27.58
C THR A 483 10.22 28.78 -27.12
N ALA A 484 10.53 28.65 -25.82
CA ALA A 484 11.88 28.91 -25.31
C ALA A 484 12.90 27.92 -25.88
N ALA A 485 12.55 26.64 -26.00
CA ALA A 485 13.42 25.62 -26.57
C ALA A 485 13.80 25.90 -28.03
N LEU A 486 12.91 26.52 -28.84
CA LEU A 486 13.20 26.92 -30.21
C LEU A 486 14.24 28.04 -30.33
N LYS A 487 14.48 28.84 -29.26
CA LYS A 487 15.51 29.90 -29.24
C LYS A 487 16.94 29.35 -29.06
N TYR A 488 17.07 28.09 -28.68
CA TYR A 488 18.38 27.42 -28.51
C TYR A 488 18.73 26.47 -29.67
N GLN A 489 17.86 26.33 -30.65
CA GLN A 489 18.10 25.65 -31.92
C GLN A 489 18.60 26.67 -33.01
#